data_1e3ee19c2f8254a1583b01f14bb390ee
#
_entry.id   1e3ee19c2f8254a1583b01f14bb390ee
#
_cell.length_a   1.000
_cell.length_b   1.000
_cell.length_c   1.000
_cell.angle_alpha   90.00
_cell.angle_beta   90.00
_cell.angle_gamma   90.00
#
_symmetry.space_group_name_H-M   'P 1'
#
loop_
_entity.id
_entity.type
_entity.pdbx_description
1 polymer ?
#
loop_
_entity_poly.entity_id
_entity_poly.type
_entity_poly.pdbx_seq_one_letter_code
_entity_poly.pdbx_strand_id
1 'polypeptide(L)'
;MPKPLDVVVVMDPIGSIRIAKDSTFAMLLEAQRRGHRLWYVMPGGLALQDGRAIARMAPLTVREDPRDWFTLGEMAVHVLAAGHVVLMRTDPPVDAEYIHDTQVLGIAQAAGAMVVNDPQGLRDYNEKLAALLFPQCCAPSLVSRDAASLKAFVNEHGEA
;
A
#
# COMPACT_ATOMS: atom_id res chain seq x y z
N MET A 1 -27.88 5.05 6.88
CA MET A 1 -26.51 5.32 6.40
C MET A 1 -25.62 4.14 6.78
N PRO A 2 -24.67 3.71 5.95
CA PRO A 2 -23.74 2.65 6.34
C PRO A 2 -22.94 3.08 7.60
N LYS A 3 -22.56 2.10 8.42
CA LYS A 3 -21.78 2.35 9.64
C LYS A 3 -20.41 2.93 9.25
N PRO A 4 -19.94 3.99 9.94
CA PRO A 4 -18.59 4.50 9.74
C PRO A 4 -17.54 3.39 9.92
N LEU A 5 -16.56 3.35 9.01
CA LEU A 5 -15.41 2.44 9.05
C LEU A 5 -14.19 3.16 9.59
N ASP A 6 -13.27 2.40 10.17
CA ASP A 6 -11.92 2.84 10.47
C ASP A 6 -11.02 2.48 9.28
N VAL A 7 -10.65 3.50 8.49
CA VAL A 7 -9.78 3.36 7.33
C VAL A 7 -8.36 3.70 7.74
N VAL A 8 -7.52 2.69 7.79
CA VAL A 8 -6.11 2.78 8.16
C VAL A 8 -5.30 2.81 6.87
N VAL A 9 -4.52 3.86 6.64
CA VAL A 9 -3.62 3.92 5.49
C VAL A 9 -2.17 3.74 5.95
N VAL A 10 -1.51 2.75 5.38
CA VAL A 10 -0.05 2.53 5.50
C VAL A 10 0.57 3.13 4.25
N MET A 11 1.28 4.23 4.38
CA MET A 11 1.84 4.97 3.25
C MET A 11 3.08 5.76 3.65
N ASP A 12 3.85 6.17 2.67
CA ASP A 12 5.00 7.05 2.85
C ASP A 12 4.63 8.36 3.57
N PRO A 13 5.62 9.12 4.04
CA PRO A 13 5.36 10.33 4.80
C PRO A 13 4.37 11.26 4.10
N ILE A 14 3.18 11.44 4.67
CA ILE A 14 2.07 12.21 4.06
C ILE A 14 2.45 13.64 3.72
N GLY A 15 3.45 14.20 4.41
CA GLY A 15 3.98 15.53 4.11
C GLY A 15 4.78 15.61 2.81
N SER A 16 5.18 14.47 2.21
CA SER A 16 5.99 14.42 0.99
C SER A 16 5.19 14.18 -0.30
N ILE A 17 3.91 13.84 -0.20
CA ILE A 17 3.08 13.53 -1.37
C ILE A 17 2.73 14.77 -2.20
N ARG A 18 2.45 14.56 -3.49
CA ARG A 18 1.94 15.60 -4.38
C ARG A 18 0.43 15.44 -4.53
N ILE A 19 -0.35 16.09 -3.68
CA ILE A 19 -1.80 15.91 -3.56
C ILE A 19 -2.56 16.01 -4.89
N ALA A 20 -2.08 16.81 -5.86
CA ALA A 20 -2.71 16.99 -7.16
C ALA A 20 -2.63 15.74 -8.07
N LYS A 21 -1.77 14.76 -7.73
CA LYS A 21 -1.54 13.53 -8.53
C LYS A 21 -1.62 12.26 -7.69
N ASP A 22 -1.82 12.38 -6.39
CA ASP A 22 -1.78 11.25 -5.48
C ASP A 22 -3.15 10.56 -5.39
N SER A 23 -3.21 9.32 -5.85
CA SER A 23 -4.45 8.53 -5.82
C SER A 23 -4.83 8.10 -4.40
N THR A 24 -3.85 7.93 -3.51
CA THR A 24 -4.12 7.62 -2.10
C THR A 24 -4.79 8.79 -1.42
N PHE A 25 -4.31 10.01 -1.67
CA PHE A 25 -4.94 11.23 -1.14
C PHE A 25 -6.40 11.38 -1.63
N ALA A 26 -6.67 11.12 -2.91
CA ALA A 26 -8.03 11.14 -3.44
C ALA A 26 -8.93 10.10 -2.74
N MET A 27 -8.44 8.89 -2.45
CA MET A 27 -9.17 7.88 -1.70
C MET A 27 -9.45 8.33 -0.26
N LEU A 28 -8.50 8.97 0.41
CA LEU A 28 -8.66 9.49 1.78
C LEU A 28 -9.71 10.60 1.83
N LEU A 29 -9.70 11.54 0.89
CA LEU A 29 -10.71 12.59 0.78
C LEU A 29 -12.11 12.01 0.62
N GLU A 30 -12.27 11.03 -0.27
CA GLU A 30 -13.56 10.39 -0.50
C GLU A 30 -14.01 9.55 0.70
N ALA A 31 -13.11 8.83 1.37
CA ALA A 31 -13.43 8.09 2.58
C ALA A 31 -13.92 9.02 3.70
N GLN A 32 -13.22 10.14 3.90
CA GLN A 32 -13.63 11.17 4.88
C GLN A 32 -14.98 11.81 4.51
N ARG A 33 -15.21 12.12 3.23
CA ARG A 33 -16.49 12.67 2.75
C ARG A 33 -17.66 11.72 3.01
N ARG A 34 -17.42 10.40 2.99
CA ARG A 34 -18.40 9.37 3.34
C ARG A 34 -18.60 9.18 4.84
N GLY A 35 -17.88 9.93 5.67
CA GLY A 35 -17.99 9.87 7.13
C GLY A 35 -17.18 8.74 7.77
N HIS A 36 -16.20 8.18 7.08
CA HIS A 36 -15.25 7.22 7.65
C HIS A 36 -14.20 7.94 8.48
N ARG A 37 -13.66 7.26 9.50
CA ARG A 37 -12.53 7.74 10.31
C ARG A 37 -11.24 7.33 9.65
N LEU A 38 -10.32 8.26 9.48
CA LEU A 38 -9.02 7.99 8.87
C LEU A 38 -7.94 7.83 9.94
N TRP A 39 -7.04 6.88 9.70
CA TRP A 39 -5.87 6.60 10.51
C TRP A 39 -4.64 6.49 9.63
N TYR A 40 -3.56 7.12 10.05
CA TYR A 40 -2.30 7.13 9.31
C TYR A 40 -1.25 6.28 10.01
N VAL A 41 -0.58 5.43 9.25
CA VAL A 41 0.57 4.60 9.66
C VAL A 41 1.74 4.91 8.74
N MET A 42 2.87 5.33 9.31
CA MET A 42 4.13 5.44 8.58
C MET A 42 4.74 4.06 8.30
N PRO A 43 5.56 3.90 7.24
CA PRO A 43 6.43 2.73 7.09
C PRO A 43 7.22 2.46 8.37
N GLY A 44 7.32 1.17 8.77
CA GLY A 44 7.88 0.77 10.06
C GLY A 44 6.94 0.96 11.27
N GLY A 45 5.70 1.42 11.04
CA GLY A 45 4.68 1.55 12.09
C GLY A 45 3.89 0.27 12.36
N LEU A 46 4.06 -0.77 11.54
CA LEU A 46 3.45 -2.09 11.73
C LEU A 46 4.35 -3.00 12.56
N ALA A 47 3.77 -3.82 13.44
CA ALA A 47 4.52 -4.78 14.22
C ALA A 47 3.64 -5.98 14.64
N LEU A 48 4.27 -7.02 15.16
CA LEU A 48 3.63 -8.15 15.81
C LEU A 48 3.93 -8.13 17.30
N GLN A 49 2.91 -8.23 18.11
CA GLN A 49 3.04 -8.38 19.55
C GLN A 49 2.11 -9.50 20.04
N ASP A 50 2.68 -10.52 20.65
CA ASP A 50 1.95 -11.67 21.20
C ASP A 50 1.00 -12.32 20.18
N GLY A 51 1.48 -12.48 18.94
CA GLY A 51 0.73 -13.06 17.82
C GLY A 51 -0.36 -12.16 17.23
N ARG A 52 -0.45 -10.90 17.64
CA ARG A 52 -1.41 -9.92 17.13
C ARG A 52 -0.71 -8.87 16.30
N ALA A 53 -1.31 -8.53 15.16
CA ALA A 53 -0.88 -7.40 14.36
C ALA A 53 -1.24 -6.09 15.08
N ILE A 54 -0.25 -5.25 15.31
CA ILE A 54 -0.42 -3.91 15.88
C ILE A 54 0.09 -2.85 14.92
N ALA A 55 -0.47 -1.66 15.01
CA ALA A 55 -0.03 -0.49 14.26
C ALA A 55 0.14 0.71 15.19
N ARG A 56 1.25 1.40 15.05
CA ARG A 56 1.45 2.72 15.62
C ARG A 56 0.84 3.73 14.66
N MET A 57 -0.33 4.25 14.98
CA MET A 57 -1.12 5.07 14.07
C MET A 57 -1.67 6.34 14.74
N ALA A 58 -1.95 7.36 13.94
CA ALA A 58 -2.54 8.61 14.36
C ALA A 58 -3.88 8.85 13.64
N PRO A 59 -4.88 9.46 14.30
CA PRO A 59 -6.04 10.00 13.60
C PRO A 59 -5.59 10.98 12.52
N LEU A 60 -6.21 10.89 11.34
CA LEU A 60 -5.90 11.72 10.19
C LEU A 60 -7.13 12.50 9.76
N THR A 61 -6.95 13.77 9.44
CA THR A 61 -7.92 14.59 8.71
C THR A 61 -7.25 15.14 7.47
N VAL A 62 -7.94 15.10 6.33
CA VAL A 62 -7.43 15.59 5.05
C VAL A 62 -8.31 16.68 4.45
N ARG A 63 -7.73 17.58 3.65
CA ARG A 63 -8.43 18.68 2.96
C ARG A 63 -7.73 19.09 1.68
N GLU A 64 -8.50 19.59 0.72
CA GLU A 64 -7.99 20.03 -0.59
C GLU A 64 -7.34 21.44 -0.51
N ASP A 65 -6.35 21.61 0.38
CA ASP A 65 -5.53 22.83 0.42
C ASP A 65 -4.06 22.45 0.20
N PRO A 66 -3.42 22.86 -0.90
CA PRO A 66 -2.03 22.52 -1.19
C PRO A 66 -1.01 23.00 -0.15
N ARG A 67 -1.38 23.95 0.72
CA ARG A 67 -0.50 24.49 1.75
C ARG A 67 -0.73 23.86 3.12
N ASP A 68 -1.89 23.19 3.29
CA ASP A 68 -2.30 22.58 4.56
C ASP A 68 -3.29 21.43 4.32
N TRP A 69 -2.81 20.32 3.76
CA TRP A 69 -3.69 19.23 3.27
C TRP A 69 -3.99 18.15 4.30
N PHE A 70 -3.30 18.13 5.45
CA PHE A 70 -3.56 17.13 6.48
C PHE A 70 -3.34 17.66 7.90
N THR A 71 -3.95 16.98 8.85
CA THR A 71 -3.68 17.12 10.28
C THR A 71 -3.59 15.72 10.89
N LEU A 72 -2.57 15.49 11.69
CA LEU A 72 -2.41 14.26 12.49
C LEU A 72 -2.76 14.55 13.95
N GLY A 73 -3.51 13.62 14.56
CA GLY A 73 -3.71 13.59 15.99
C GLY A 73 -2.57 12.91 16.73
N GLU A 74 -2.81 12.55 17.99
CA GLU A 74 -1.84 11.84 18.82
C GLU A 74 -1.59 10.43 18.32
N MET A 75 -0.33 10.04 18.22
CA MET A 75 0.10 8.73 17.78
C MET A 75 -0.04 7.72 18.93
N ALA A 76 -0.74 6.62 18.68
CA ALA A 76 -0.92 5.53 19.65
C ALA A 76 -0.81 4.16 18.98
N VAL A 77 -0.59 3.12 19.80
CA VAL A 77 -0.55 1.73 19.32
C VAL A 77 -1.94 1.12 19.42
N HIS A 78 -2.39 0.52 18.32
CA HIS A 78 -3.69 -0.15 18.22
C HIS A 78 -3.52 -1.57 17.64
N VAL A 79 -4.40 -2.48 18.03
CA VAL A 79 -4.49 -3.80 17.40
C VAL A 79 -5.29 -3.71 16.12
N LEU A 80 -4.74 -4.24 15.03
CA LEU A 80 -5.43 -4.36 13.75
C LEU A 80 -6.26 -5.65 13.72
N ALA A 81 -7.57 -5.52 13.63
CA ALA A 81 -8.52 -6.64 13.63
C ALA A 81 -9.84 -6.23 12.96
N ALA A 82 -10.90 -7.02 13.16
CA ALA A 82 -12.24 -6.73 12.66
C ALA A 82 -12.68 -5.28 12.94
N GLY A 83 -13.24 -4.62 11.94
CA GLY A 83 -13.65 -3.22 11.99
C GLY A 83 -12.66 -2.24 11.33
N HIS A 84 -11.42 -2.65 11.09
CA HIS A 84 -10.46 -1.88 10.31
C HIS A 84 -10.49 -2.25 8.82
N VAL A 85 -10.40 -1.24 7.97
CA VAL A 85 -10.07 -1.37 6.53
C VAL A 85 -8.67 -0.81 6.36
N VAL A 86 -7.72 -1.66 6.00
CA VAL A 86 -6.32 -1.26 5.86
C VAL A 86 -5.96 -1.13 4.39
N LEU A 87 -5.45 0.02 4.00
CA LEU A 87 -4.95 0.31 2.66
C LEU A 87 -3.41 0.26 2.71
N MET A 88 -2.81 -0.74 2.06
CA MET A 88 -1.36 -0.80 1.88
C MET A 88 -0.99 0.05 0.67
N ARG A 89 -0.42 1.23 0.93
CA ARG A 89 -0.15 2.27 -0.07
C ARG A 89 1.29 2.79 -0.03
N THR A 90 2.20 2.04 0.59
CA THR A 90 3.64 2.32 0.56
C THR A 90 4.15 2.15 -0.87
N ASP A 91 4.89 3.13 -1.38
CA ASP A 91 5.51 3.07 -2.70
C ASP A 91 6.69 2.07 -2.74
N PRO A 92 7.05 1.52 -3.92
CA PRO A 92 8.25 0.70 -4.08
C PRO A 92 9.52 1.41 -3.55
N PRO A 93 10.54 0.65 -3.14
CA PRO A 93 10.84 -0.73 -3.55
C PRO A 93 10.11 -1.79 -2.74
N VAL A 94 9.82 -2.94 -3.37
CA VAL A 94 9.35 -4.15 -2.68
C VAL A 94 10.59 -4.86 -2.10
N ASP A 95 11.03 -4.37 -0.97
CA ASP A 95 12.18 -4.86 -0.21
C ASP A 95 11.75 -5.76 0.97
N ALA A 96 12.71 -6.09 1.84
CA ALA A 96 12.43 -6.93 2.99
C ALA A 96 11.46 -6.28 3.98
N GLU A 97 11.50 -4.96 4.15
CA GLU A 97 10.60 -4.22 5.04
C GLU A 97 9.18 -4.22 4.49
N TYR A 98 9.02 -3.96 3.19
CA TYR A 98 7.73 -4.06 2.52
C TYR A 98 7.11 -5.47 2.67
N ILE A 99 7.92 -6.52 2.44
CA ILE A 99 7.47 -7.91 2.61
C ILE A 99 7.08 -8.18 4.05
N HIS A 100 7.85 -7.71 5.03
CA HIS A 100 7.53 -7.84 6.45
C HIS A 100 6.18 -7.17 6.78
N ASP A 101 5.96 -5.95 6.32
CA ASP A 101 4.69 -5.24 6.51
C ASP A 101 3.50 -6.03 5.93
N THR A 102 3.65 -6.60 4.73
CA THR A 102 2.60 -7.46 4.15
C THR A 102 2.35 -8.73 4.96
N GLN A 103 3.36 -9.29 5.63
CA GLN A 103 3.19 -10.45 6.52
C GLN A 103 2.41 -10.05 7.78
N VAL A 104 2.72 -8.91 8.40
CA VAL A 104 1.96 -8.37 9.53
C VAL A 104 0.50 -8.11 9.15
N LEU A 105 0.28 -7.52 7.95
CA LEU A 105 -1.06 -7.28 7.44
C LEU A 105 -1.83 -8.57 7.15
N GLY A 106 -1.16 -9.66 6.75
CA GLY A 106 -1.77 -10.98 6.60
C GLY A 106 -2.32 -11.52 7.94
N ILE A 107 -1.63 -11.25 9.06
CA ILE A 107 -2.10 -11.60 10.39
C ILE A 107 -3.29 -10.71 10.79
N ALA A 108 -3.26 -9.41 10.48
CA ALA A 108 -4.41 -8.54 10.69
C ALA A 108 -5.63 -9.01 9.90
N GLN A 109 -5.45 -9.45 8.66
CA GLN A 109 -6.51 -10.01 7.81
C GLN A 109 -7.09 -11.30 8.41
N ALA A 110 -6.24 -12.20 8.90
CA ALA A 110 -6.67 -13.41 9.60
C ALA A 110 -7.46 -13.09 10.90
N ALA A 111 -7.16 -11.96 11.54
CA ALA A 111 -7.90 -11.45 12.71
C ALA A 111 -9.18 -10.66 12.32
N GLY A 112 -9.55 -10.63 11.04
CA GLY A 112 -10.80 -10.05 10.54
C GLY A 112 -10.70 -8.61 10.03
N ALA A 113 -9.52 -7.99 9.95
CA ALA A 113 -9.35 -6.74 9.23
C ALA A 113 -9.55 -6.95 7.72
N MET A 114 -10.12 -5.98 7.05
CA MET A 114 -10.16 -5.96 5.57
C MET A 114 -8.87 -5.27 5.07
N VAL A 115 -8.00 -6.00 4.41
CA VAL A 115 -6.76 -5.43 3.85
C VAL A 115 -6.87 -5.32 2.33
N VAL A 116 -6.56 -4.15 1.80
CA VAL A 116 -6.60 -3.81 0.36
C VAL A 116 -5.25 -3.19 -0.05
N ASN A 117 -4.55 -3.76 -1.01
CA ASN A 117 -4.80 -5.03 -1.69
C ASN A 117 -4.50 -6.22 -0.77
N ASP A 118 -4.89 -7.42 -1.21
CA ASP A 118 -4.61 -8.67 -0.47
C ASP A 118 -3.12 -8.82 -0.20
N PRO A 119 -2.69 -9.05 1.08
CA PRO A 119 -1.28 -9.09 1.44
C PRO A 119 -0.48 -10.21 0.76
N GLN A 120 -1.12 -11.36 0.50
CA GLN A 120 -0.50 -12.45 -0.24
C GLN A 120 -0.34 -12.07 -1.72
N GLY A 121 -1.37 -11.44 -2.30
CA GLY A 121 -1.32 -10.92 -3.66
C GLY A 121 -0.20 -9.90 -3.86
N LEU A 122 0.02 -8.99 -2.90
CA LEU A 122 1.13 -8.01 -2.95
C LEU A 122 2.50 -8.69 -3.00
N ARG A 123 2.67 -9.84 -2.34
CA ARG A 123 3.92 -10.62 -2.38
C ARG A 123 4.09 -11.43 -3.66
N ASP A 124 3.01 -12.04 -4.15
CA ASP A 124 3.08 -13.02 -5.23
C ASP A 124 3.01 -12.37 -6.62
N TYR A 125 2.36 -11.21 -6.74
CA TYR A 125 2.14 -10.54 -8.02
C TYR A 125 3.04 -9.30 -8.17
N ASN A 126 4.34 -9.55 -8.39
CA ASN A 126 5.24 -8.48 -8.83
C ASN A 126 4.75 -7.90 -10.16
N GLU A 127 4.62 -6.59 -10.26
CA GLU A 127 4.04 -5.89 -11.42
C GLU A 127 4.74 -6.22 -12.75
N LYS A 128 6.07 -6.48 -12.72
CA LYS A 128 6.85 -6.78 -13.93
C LYS A 128 6.64 -8.23 -14.39
N LEU A 129 6.54 -9.17 -13.43
CA LEU A 129 6.40 -10.59 -13.72
C LEU A 129 4.93 -10.98 -13.91
N ALA A 130 4.01 -10.40 -13.15
CA ALA A 130 2.59 -10.73 -13.26
C ALA A 130 2.01 -10.36 -14.64
N ALA A 131 2.49 -9.31 -15.28
CA ALA A 131 2.11 -8.96 -16.65
C ALA A 131 2.34 -10.12 -17.63
N LEU A 132 3.43 -10.88 -17.45
CA LEU A 132 3.80 -12.00 -18.32
C LEU A 132 2.88 -13.23 -18.18
N LEU A 133 1.99 -13.26 -17.18
CA LEU A 133 0.90 -14.24 -17.10
C LEU A 133 -0.17 -14.01 -18.18
N PHE A 134 -0.14 -12.84 -18.81
CA PHE A 134 -1.05 -12.40 -19.86
C PHE A 134 -0.29 -12.02 -21.14
N PRO A 135 0.46 -12.95 -21.75
CA PRO A 135 1.36 -12.64 -22.87
C PRO A 135 0.64 -12.05 -24.09
N GLN A 136 -0.66 -12.34 -24.25
CA GLN A 136 -1.49 -11.77 -25.30
C GLN A 136 -1.75 -10.25 -25.15
N CYS A 137 -1.48 -9.69 -23.97
CA CYS A 137 -1.64 -8.26 -23.66
C CYS A 137 -0.30 -7.53 -23.57
N CYS A 138 0.83 -8.24 -23.77
CA CYS A 138 2.17 -7.70 -23.62
C CYS A 138 2.89 -7.59 -24.95
N ALA A 139 3.75 -6.60 -25.11
CA ALA A 139 4.79 -6.62 -26.13
C ALA A 139 5.78 -7.76 -25.83
N PRO A 140 6.63 -8.17 -26.82
CA PRO A 140 7.72 -9.09 -26.53
C PRO A 140 8.49 -8.62 -25.29
N SER A 141 8.69 -9.52 -24.34
CA SER A 141 9.22 -9.15 -23.02
C SER A 141 10.18 -10.20 -22.50
N LEU A 142 11.30 -9.76 -21.92
CA LEU A 142 12.27 -10.61 -21.25
C LEU A 142 12.60 -10.03 -19.88
N VAL A 143 12.48 -10.83 -18.82
CA VAL A 143 12.96 -10.53 -17.48
C VAL A 143 14.12 -11.46 -17.16
N SER A 144 15.33 -10.97 -17.05
CA SER A 144 16.52 -11.76 -16.82
C SER A 144 17.53 -10.97 -15.98
N ARG A 145 18.43 -11.71 -15.28
CA ARG A 145 19.64 -11.15 -14.67
C ARG A 145 20.89 -11.36 -15.55
N ASP A 146 20.76 -12.17 -16.61
CA ASP A 146 21.86 -12.45 -17.52
C ASP A 146 21.98 -11.35 -18.59
N ALA A 147 23.11 -10.62 -18.54
CA ALA A 147 23.36 -9.52 -19.45
C ALA A 147 23.49 -9.96 -20.92
N ALA A 148 23.94 -11.19 -21.19
CA ALA A 148 24.07 -11.70 -22.56
C ALA A 148 22.68 -11.94 -23.17
N SER A 149 21.76 -12.56 -22.41
CA SER A 149 20.37 -12.77 -22.81
C SER A 149 19.65 -11.44 -23.05
N LEU A 150 19.85 -10.44 -22.17
CA LEU A 150 19.25 -9.10 -22.36
C LEU A 150 19.75 -8.42 -23.64
N LYS A 151 21.06 -8.47 -23.92
CA LYS A 151 21.64 -7.92 -25.15
C LYS A 151 21.12 -8.63 -26.39
N ALA A 152 21.03 -9.96 -26.37
CA ALA A 152 20.46 -10.73 -27.48
C ALA A 152 19.02 -10.35 -27.75
N PHE A 153 18.21 -10.22 -26.72
CA PHE A 153 16.80 -9.81 -26.84
C PHE A 153 16.65 -8.42 -27.45
N VAL A 154 17.43 -7.44 -27.00
CA VAL A 154 17.39 -6.07 -27.57
C VAL A 154 17.85 -6.07 -29.03
N ASN A 155 18.89 -6.85 -29.39
CA ASN A 155 19.33 -6.96 -30.77
C ASN A 155 18.28 -7.60 -31.70
N GLU A 156 17.47 -8.51 -31.18
CA GLU A 156 16.40 -9.19 -31.94
C GLU A 156 15.18 -8.26 -32.14
N HIS A 157 14.83 -7.47 -31.13
CA HIS A 157 13.56 -6.74 -31.08
C HIS A 157 13.72 -5.21 -31.27
N GLY A 158 14.93 -4.71 -31.35
CA GLY A 158 15.23 -3.28 -31.46
C GLY A 158 15.27 -2.56 -30.11
N GLU A 159 15.15 -1.23 -30.14
CA GLU A 159 15.15 -0.41 -28.91
C GLU A 159 13.95 -0.76 -28.02
N ALA A 160 14.22 -0.94 -26.72
CA ALA A 160 13.23 -1.27 -25.71
C ALA A 160 12.80 0.00 -24.93
#